data_7b9d4ef9ebbc36a4dcaac5bb074828bd
#
_entry.id   7b9d4ef9ebbc36a4dcaac5bb074828bd
#
_cell.length_a   1.000
_cell.length_b   1.000
_cell.length_c   1.000
_cell.angle_alpha   90.00
_cell.angle_beta   90.00
_cell.angle_gamma   90.00
#
_symmetry.space_group_name_H-M   'P 1'
#
loop_
_entity.id
_entity.type
_entity.pdbx_description
1 polymer ?
#
loop_
_entity_poly.entity_id
_entity_poly.type
_entity_poly.pdbx_seq_one_letter_code
_entity_poly.pdbx_strand_id
1 'polypeptide(L)'
;MPCIRTPDGVVERRRLRRLAAVATSLSAMVATSVGAGPATASAPALRCALGRTDVHHSEGLASWNGAYPRPDHPLDAVMIFLSFPDARPALTPQKLSADYFPATTRFFDRASYGKFRLRPHIQEKWVRMPHSSRSYGIRRDWDPGRRTAYLHDAVAAAAPSVDFSRYDLVYLVADPGAPGVDSDATKVVNLDQPIHVGHTDLRRFVTVFEQSPPDRNVLAHETGHVFDLPDLYHRPQSGKGDWDTYVGDWDLMGSQFGLAPEPFAWHKWKLGWIDDRQVDCAEPSASSVHSLRPLSAPMEPGDERRSRLLVVRTGPGSALAVEARDATGNDRSLCKEGVLVYRVRNDTASGAGAVQVLDGHPGTEACRGTSVYPPLADAPLGVGESLNVAQDGIRIQVEGRTVDGDWSVKVGRG
;
A
#
# COMPACT_ATOMS: atom_id res chain seq x y z
N MET A 1 38.45 -34.40 -40.16
CA MET A 1 39.10 -35.70 -40.39
C MET A 1 39.73 -36.17 -39.08
N PRO A 2 39.62 -37.43 -38.66
CA PRO A 2 38.51 -38.38 -38.76
C PRO A 2 37.99 -38.77 -37.34
N CYS A 3 36.77 -39.13 -37.16
CA CYS A 3 36.13 -40.46 -37.03
C CYS A 3 36.97 -41.57 -36.34
N ILE A 4 36.31 -42.24 -35.33
CA ILE A 4 36.17 -43.71 -35.18
C ILE A 4 35.47 -43.92 -33.81
N ARG A 5 34.17 -44.28 -33.76
CA ARG A 5 33.49 -45.60 -33.72
C ARG A 5 33.60 -46.35 -32.39
N THR A 6 32.39 -46.70 -31.91
CA THR A 6 31.99 -47.70 -30.93
C THR A 6 32.46 -49.13 -31.27
N PRO A 7 32.37 -50.14 -30.33
CA PRO A 7 31.23 -51.08 -30.46
C PRO A 7 30.63 -51.62 -29.12
N ASP A 8 29.36 -51.89 -29.17
CA ASP A 8 28.52 -53.07 -28.93
C ASP A 8 28.95 -54.19 -27.97
N GLY A 9 27.94 -54.73 -27.27
CA GLY A 9 27.94 -56.06 -26.64
C GLY A 9 26.77 -56.24 -25.68
N VAL A 10 25.58 -56.56 -26.14
CA VAL A 10 24.92 -57.87 -26.27
C VAL A 10 24.46 -58.53 -24.94
N VAL A 11 23.15 -58.45 -24.73
CA VAL A 11 22.12 -59.45 -24.36
C VAL A 11 22.53 -60.69 -23.55
N GLU A 12 21.85 -60.95 -22.45
CA GLU A 12 21.30 -62.29 -22.16
C GLU A 12 20.02 -62.29 -21.31
N ARG A 13 19.00 -62.95 -21.87
CA ARG A 13 17.74 -63.29 -21.21
C ARG A 13 17.89 -64.65 -20.52
N ARG A 14 17.34 -64.80 -19.31
CA ARG A 14 16.82 -66.13 -18.91
C ARG A 14 15.54 -66.02 -18.05
N ARG A 15 14.53 -66.72 -18.55
CA ARG A 15 13.24 -67.06 -17.96
C ARG A 15 13.41 -68.11 -16.85
N LEU A 16 12.44 -68.14 -15.88
CA LEU A 16 11.79 -69.37 -15.32
C LEU A 16 10.78 -68.86 -14.28
N ARG A 17 9.54 -68.92 -14.50
CA ARG A 17 8.43 -69.89 -14.35
C ARG A 17 8.09 -70.26 -12.89
N ARG A 18 6.89 -69.79 -12.53
CA ARG A 18 5.74 -70.40 -11.82
C ARG A 18 5.93 -70.96 -10.40
N LEU A 19 5.08 -70.44 -9.51
CA LEU A 19 4.10 -71.25 -8.76
C LEU A 19 3.01 -70.35 -8.19
N ALA A 20 1.75 -70.73 -8.37
CA ALA A 20 0.56 -70.10 -7.90
C ALA A 20 0.31 -70.52 -6.43
N ALA A 21 -0.09 -69.58 -5.56
CA ALA A 21 -0.79 -69.83 -4.34
C ALA A 21 -1.99 -68.89 -4.25
N VAL A 22 -3.17 -69.48 -4.31
CA VAL A 22 -4.46 -68.80 -4.09
C VAL A 22 -4.58 -68.57 -2.59
N ALA A 23 -4.66 -67.33 -2.18
CA ALA A 23 -5.12 -66.93 -0.86
C ALA A 23 -6.29 -65.93 -1.05
N THR A 24 -7.47 -66.40 -0.83
CA THR A 24 -8.68 -65.63 -0.67
C THR A 24 -8.60 -64.77 0.58
N SER A 25 -8.43 -63.47 0.42
CA SER A 25 -8.56 -62.53 1.53
C SER A 25 -9.75 -61.64 1.27
N LEU A 26 -10.74 -61.73 2.15
CA LEU A 26 -11.86 -60.78 2.25
C LEU A 26 -11.29 -59.36 2.37
N SER A 27 -11.48 -58.55 1.36
CA SER A 27 -11.26 -57.10 1.44
C SER A 27 -12.51 -56.47 2.03
N ALA A 28 -12.46 -56.16 3.31
CA ALA A 28 -13.40 -55.23 3.94
C ALA A 28 -13.18 -53.86 3.29
N MET A 29 -14.10 -53.41 2.45
CA MET A 29 -14.18 -52.00 2.02
C MET A 29 -14.56 -51.16 3.24
N VAL A 30 -13.58 -50.55 3.86
CA VAL A 30 -13.82 -49.41 4.74
C VAL A 30 -14.03 -48.21 3.77
N ALA A 31 -15.29 -47.87 3.54
CA ALA A 31 -15.67 -46.62 2.95
C ALA A 31 -15.32 -45.52 3.95
N THR A 32 -14.15 -44.92 3.80
CA THR A 32 -13.85 -43.65 4.43
C THR A 32 -14.70 -42.59 3.72
N SER A 33 -15.89 -42.36 4.30
CA SER A 33 -16.62 -41.13 4.03
C SER A 33 -15.74 -39.99 4.53
N VAL A 34 -15.01 -39.37 3.57
CA VAL A 34 -14.45 -38.03 3.76
C VAL A 34 -15.68 -37.14 3.92
N GLY A 35 -16.04 -36.89 5.17
CA GLY A 35 -17.01 -35.85 5.48
C GLY A 35 -16.45 -34.56 4.95
N ALA A 36 -17.02 -34.08 3.83
CA ALA A 36 -16.86 -32.68 3.45
C ALA A 36 -17.35 -31.88 4.66
N GLY A 37 -16.42 -31.33 5.44
CA GLY A 37 -16.76 -30.36 6.47
C GLY A 37 -17.63 -29.28 5.85
N PRO A 38 -18.54 -28.66 6.59
CA PRO A 38 -19.36 -27.60 6.04
C PRO A 38 -18.42 -26.58 5.37
N ALA A 39 -18.60 -26.36 4.06
CA ALA A 39 -17.93 -25.31 3.36
C ALA A 39 -18.21 -24.04 4.16
N THR A 40 -17.22 -23.52 4.85
CA THR A 40 -17.33 -22.22 5.51
C THR A 40 -17.63 -21.25 4.40
N ALA A 41 -18.88 -20.76 4.35
CA ALA A 41 -19.25 -19.73 3.39
C ALA A 41 -18.27 -18.58 3.62
N SER A 42 -17.44 -18.27 2.63
CA SER A 42 -16.54 -17.12 2.68
C SER A 42 -17.37 -15.90 3.05
N ALA A 43 -16.85 -15.07 3.96
CA ALA A 43 -17.51 -13.83 4.34
C ALA A 43 -17.89 -13.06 3.06
N PRO A 44 -19.07 -12.43 3.01
CA PRO A 44 -19.58 -11.78 1.78
C PRO A 44 -18.57 -10.86 1.10
N ALA A 45 -17.79 -10.11 1.87
CA ALA A 45 -16.76 -9.19 1.36
C ALA A 45 -15.59 -9.92 0.65
N LEU A 46 -15.20 -11.12 1.10
CA LEU A 46 -14.11 -11.87 0.47
C LEU A 46 -14.45 -12.32 -0.96
N ARG A 47 -15.74 -12.33 -1.34
CA ARG A 47 -16.15 -12.66 -2.72
C ARG A 47 -15.75 -11.59 -3.74
N CYS A 48 -15.65 -10.33 -3.32
CA CYS A 48 -15.24 -9.23 -4.19
C CYS A 48 -13.77 -8.80 -4.00
N ALA A 49 -13.05 -9.37 -3.04
CA ALA A 49 -11.63 -9.15 -2.87
C ALA A 49 -10.83 -9.66 -4.08
N LEU A 50 -9.84 -8.88 -4.52
CA LEU A 50 -8.88 -9.32 -5.52
C LEU A 50 -7.82 -10.21 -4.87
N GLY A 51 -7.41 -11.28 -5.57
CA GLY A 51 -6.30 -12.13 -5.14
C GLY A 51 -4.98 -11.37 -5.15
N ARG A 52 -4.03 -11.74 -4.29
CA ARG A 52 -2.68 -11.20 -4.35
C ARG A 52 -1.94 -11.78 -5.57
N THR A 53 -1.11 -10.96 -6.21
CA THR A 53 -0.19 -11.35 -7.29
C THR A 53 1.25 -11.12 -6.88
N ASP A 54 2.21 -11.51 -7.71
CA ASP A 54 3.65 -11.36 -7.46
C ASP A 54 4.20 -9.96 -7.83
N VAL A 55 3.35 -9.04 -8.28
CA VAL A 55 3.79 -7.67 -8.55
C VAL A 55 4.16 -6.97 -7.25
N HIS A 56 5.16 -6.09 -7.33
CA HIS A 56 5.61 -5.31 -6.20
C HIS A 56 4.49 -4.39 -5.70
N HIS A 57 4.14 -4.51 -4.41
CA HIS A 57 3.02 -3.83 -3.78
C HIS A 57 1.66 -4.11 -4.44
N SER A 58 1.37 -5.40 -4.73
CA SER A 58 0.09 -5.82 -5.31
C SER A 58 -1.11 -5.30 -4.51
N GLU A 59 -2.14 -4.81 -5.20
CA GLU A 59 -3.43 -4.41 -4.62
C GLU A 59 -4.34 -5.58 -4.20
N GLY A 60 -3.84 -6.80 -4.24
CA GLY A 60 -4.58 -7.98 -3.78
C GLY A 60 -4.77 -7.99 -2.26
N LEU A 61 -5.96 -8.44 -1.84
CA LEU A 61 -6.44 -8.42 -0.45
C LEU A 61 -6.54 -9.81 0.19
N ALA A 62 -6.52 -10.87 -0.61
CA ALA A 62 -6.84 -12.22 -0.13
C ALA A 62 -5.89 -12.75 0.96
N SER A 63 -4.68 -12.18 1.06
CA SER A 63 -3.73 -12.49 2.13
C SER A 63 -2.79 -11.30 2.37
N TRP A 64 -2.41 -11.07 3.62
CA TRP A 64 -1.38 -10.11 3.97
C TRP A 64 0.00 -10.59 3.49
N ASN A 65 0.83 -9.67 3.01
CA ASN A 65 2.23 -9.97 2.72
C ASN A 65 3.05 -9.97 4.01
N GLY A 66 3.30 -11.14 4.56
CA GLY A 66 4.06 -11.31 5.80
C GLY A 66 5.49 -10.76 5.78
N ALA A 67 5.99 -10.32 4.62
CA ALA A 67 7.26 -9.61 4.53
C ALA A 67 7.19 -8.16 5.05
N TYR A 68 5.98 -7.60 5.20
CA TYR A 68 5.73 -6.24 5.65
C TYR A 68 5.04 -6.23 7.02
N PRO A 69 5.34 -5.27 7.91
CA PRO A 69 4.61 -5.12 9.16
C PRO A 69 3.15 -4.73 8.85
N ARG A 70 2.21 -5.33 9.58
CA ARG A 70 0.79 -5.01 9.41
C ARG A 70 0.39 -3.91 10.37
N PRO A 71 -0.14 -2.77 9.90
CA PRO A 71 -0.49 -1.65 10.77
C PRO A 71 -1.90 -1.79 11.36
N ASP A 72 -2.22 -2.94 11.96
CA ASP A 72 -3.47 -3.24 12.67
C ASP A 72 -3.32 -3.21 14.21
N HIS A 73 -2.13 -2.85 14.68
CA HIS A 73 -1.74 -2.65 16.06
C HIS A 73 -0.68 -1.53 16.17
N PRO A 74 -0.35 -1.04 17.36
CA PRO A 74 0.72 -0.04 17.50
C PRO A 74 2.07 -0.58 17.05
N LEU A 75 2.80 0.23 16.25
CA LEU A 75 4.17 -0.06 15.81
C LEU A 75 5.13 1.00 16.34
N ASP A 76 6.31 0.54 16.78
CA ASP A 76 7.37 1.40 17.31
C ASP A 76 8.37 1.74 16.20
N ALA A 77 8.63 3.04 16.02
CA ALA A 77 9.56 3.53 15.01
C ALA A 77 10.69 4.34 15.65
N VAL A 78 11.94 3.96 15.40
CA VAL A 78 13.07 4.79 15.82
C VAL A 78 13.40 5.82 14.74
N MET A 79 13.60 7.10 15.16
CA MET A 79 14.08 8.16 14.27
C MET A 79 15.50 8.55 14.67
N ILE A 80 16.45 8.31 13.78
CA ILE A 80 17.88 8.48 13.95
C ILE A 80 18.35 9.62 13.05
N PHE A 81 19.08 10.56 13.61
CA PHE A 81 19.59 11.73 12.89
C PHE A 81 21.08 11.55 12.58
N LEU A 82 21.42 11.67 11.29
CA LEU A 82 22.75 11.37 10.74
C LEU A 82 23.49 12.64 10.35
N SER A 83 24.64 12.88 10.97
CA SER A 83 25.56 13.96 10.63
C SER A 83 26.77 13.43 9.85
N PHE A 84 27.41 14.28 9.06
CA PHE A 84 28.52 13.88 8.17
C PHE A 84 29.80 14.63 8.48
N PRO A 85 31.00 14.05 8.14
CA PRO A 85 32.27 14.73 8.35
C PRO A 85 32.43 16.05 7.61
N ASP A 86 31.74 16.23 6.48
CA ASP A 86 31.81 17.39 5.59
C ASP A 86 30.74 18.47 5.90
N ALA A 87 29.97 18.32 7.00
CA ALA A 87 28.99 19.30 7.45
C ALA A 87 28.93 19.39 8.98
N ARG A 88 28.46 20.52 9.49
CA ARG A 88 28.06 20.69 10.87
C ARG A 88 26.56 20.98 10.90
N PRO A 89 25.74 20.13 11.56
CA PRO A 89 24.31 20.38 11.64
C PRO A 89 24.01 21.74 12.27
N ALA A 90 23.15 22.50 11.60
CA ALA A 90 22.66 23.79 12.09
C ALA A 90 21.43 23.65 13.00
N LEU A 91 20.73 22.54 12.90
CA LEU A 91 19.51 22.22 13.66
C LEU A 91 19.78 21.07 14.63
N THR A 92 18.95 20.96 15.65
CA THR A 92 18.99 19.80 16.58
C THR A 92 18.03 18.70 16.10
N PRO A 93 18.26 17.44 16.52
CA PRO A 93 17.31 16.35 16.27
C PRO A 93 15.88 16.67 16.70
N GLN A 94 15.70 17.31 17.86
CA GLN A 94 14.40 17.71 18.40
C GLN A 94 13.70 18.73 17.48
N LYS A 95 14.46 19.68 16.93
CA LYS A 95 13.91 20.68 16.02
C LYS A 95 13.44 20.04 14.72
N LEU A 96 14.25 19.15 14.13
CA LEU A 96 13.91 18.43 12.90
C LEU A 96 12.75 17.46 13.12
N SER A 97 12.72 16.72 14.25
CA SER A 97 11.61 15.79 14.53
C SER A 97 10.26 16.51 14.68
N ALA A 98 10.25 17.75 15.14
CA ALA A 98 9.04 18.55 15.26
C ALA A 98 8.39 18.89 13.90
N ASP A 99 9.14 18.81 12.83
CA ASP A 99 8.62 18.99 11.45
C ASP A 99 7.75 17.80 11.01
N TYR A 100 7.98 16.61 11.57
CA TYR A 100 7.27 15.38 11.22
C TYR A 100 6.21 14.97 12.25
N PHE A 101 6.52 15.16 13.53
CA PHE A 101 5.66 14.71 14.62
C PHE A 101 5.14 15.89 15.46
N PRO A 102 3.88 15.87 15.88
CA PRO A 102 2.92 14.77 15.82
C PRO A 102 2.04 14.72 14.55
N ALA A 103 2.40 15.40 13.45
CA ALA A 103 1.56 15.46 12.25
C ALA A 103 1.35 14.06 11.64
N THR A 104 2.43 13.31 11.40
CA THR A 104 2.41 11.95 10.84
C THR A 104 1.63 10.98 11.73
N THR A 105 1.82 11.02 13.05
CA THR A 105 1.09 10.14 13.97
C THR A 105 -0.41 10.44 13.97
N ARG A 106 -0.81 11.71 13.94
CA ARG A 106 -2.22 12.12 13.86
C ARG A 106 -2.85 11.74 12.54
N PHE A 107 -2.09 11.79 11.45
CA PHE A 107 -2.56 11.35 10.14
C PHE A 107 -2.99 9.88 10.18
N PHE A 108 -2.12 9.00 10.64
CA PHE A 108 -2.39 7.57 10.71
C PHE A 108 -3.45 7.20 11.76
N ASP A 109 -3.46 7.86 12.92
CA ASP A 109 -4.49 7.65 13.94
C ASP A 109 -5.90 7.93 13.39
N ARG A 110 -6.06 9.03 12.63
CA ARG A 110 -7.32 9.37 11.96
C ARG A 110 -7.64 8.38 10.84
N ALA A 111 -6.68 8.13 9.94
CA ALA A 111 -6.89 7.26 8.79
C ALA A 111 -7.28 5.83 9.19
N SER A 112 -6.78 5.35 10.31
CA SER A 112 -7.06 4.02 10.84
C SER A 112 -8.23 3.96 11.82
N TYR A 113 -8.90 5.06 12.08
CA TYR A 113 -9.96 5.17 13.12
C TYR A 113 -9.45 4.75 14.51
N GLY A 114 -8.16 5.05 14.82
CA GLY A 114 -7.51 4.71 16.07
C GLY A 114 -7.05 3.24 16.20
N LYS A 115 -7.24 2.41 15.17
CA LYS A 115 -6.78 1.00 15.18
C LYS A 115 -5.27 0.90 15.12
N PHE A 116 -4.61 1.79 14.38
CA PHE A 116 -3.17 1.85 14.24
C PHE A 116 -2.60 3.10 14.94
N ARG A 117 -1.50 2.92 15.65
CA ARG A 117 -0.74 4.01 16.27
C ARG A 117 0.74 3.88 15.95
N LEU A 118 1.28 4.82 15.23
CA LEU A 118 2.71 4.97 15.05
C LEU A 118 3.31 5.62 16.30
N ARG A 119 4.26 4.94 16.96
CA ARG A 119 4.96 5.42 18.16
C ARG A 119 6.39 5.81 17.81
N PRO A 120 6.69 7.10 17.58
CA PRO A 120 8.03 7.55 17.26
C PRO A 120 8.91 7.63 18.51
N HIS A 121 10.11 7.08 18.42
CA HIS A 121 11.18 7.16 19.40
C HIS A 121 12.32 7.99 18.82
N ILE A 122 12.41 9.24 19.27
CA ILE A 122 13.33 10.22 18.72
C ILE A 122 14.69 10.08 19.39
N GLN A 123 15.76 9.84 18.61
CA GLN A 123 17.13 9.91 19.11
C GLN A 123 17.52 11.38 19.28
N GLU A 124 17.94 11.75 20.49
CA GLU A 124 18.21 13.14 20.85
C GLU A 124 19.56 13.66 20.34
N LYS A 125 20.43 12.76 19.90
CA LYS A 125 21.80 13.09 19.48
C LYS A 125 22.03 12.71 18.03
N TRP A 126 22.82 13.52 17.37
CA TRP A 126 23.35 13.20 16.05
C TRP A 126 24.25 11.97 16.12
N VAL A 127 24.00 11.00 15.23
CA VAL A 127 24.89 9.88 14.97
C VAL A 127 25.81 10.31 13.83
N ARG A 128 27.14 10.22 14.05
CA ARG A 128 28.12 10.63 13.06
C ARG A 128 28.41 9.51 12.08
N MET A 129 28.17 9.77 10.81
CA MET A 129 28.51 8.87 9.70
C MET A 129 30.03 8.80 9.50
N PRO A 130 30.57 7.62 9.08
CA PRO A 130 32.02 7.46 8.87
C PRO A 130 32.55 8.21 7.66
N HIS A 131 31.72 8.44 6.63
CA HIS A 131 32.11 9.06 5.37
C HIS A 131 31.38 10.38 5.11
N SER A 132 31.91 11.20 4.20
CA SER A 132 31.29 12.47 3.80
C SER A 132 29.94 12.23 3.12
N SER A 133 29.02 13.18 3.21
CA SER A 133 27.71 13.10 2.57
C SER A 133 27.83 12.87 1.05
N ARG A 134 28.81 13.52 0.42
CA ARG A 134 29.08 13.40 -1.02
C ARG A 134 29.50 12.00 -1.45
N SER A 135 30.17 11.22 -0.59
CA SER A 135 30.64 9.88 -0.93
C SER A 135 29.49 8.88 -1.14
N TYR A 136 28.35 9.11 -0.52
CA TYR A 136 27.18 8.27 -0.67
C TYR A 136 26.40 8.52 -1.97
N GLY A 137 26.59 9.68 -2.62
CA GLY A 137 25.95 10.01 -3.91
C GLY A 137 24.43 10.02 -3.81
N ILE A 138 23.90 10.59 -2.71
CA ILE A 138 22.47 10.69 -2.40
C ILE A 138 21.80 11.56 -3.47
N ARG A 139 20.87 10.97 -4.22
CA ARG A 139 20.08 11.62 -5.28
C ARG A 139 18.84 10.78 -5.61
N ARG A 140 17.90 11.34 -6.36
CA ARG A 140 16.65 10.66 -6.74
C ARG A 140 16.88 9.25 -7.31
N ASP A 141 17.73 9.14 -8.34
CA ASP A 141 18.13 7.86 -8.94
C ASP A 141 19.40 7.32 -8.27
N TRP A 142 19.26 7.01 -6.99
CA TRP A 142 20.36 6.61 -6.12
C TRP A 142 20.90 5.23 -6.48
N ASP A 143 22.19 5.13 -6.70
CA ASP A 143 22.87 3.86 -6.98
C ASP A 143 22.61 2.85 -5.85
N PRO A 144 22.11 1.62 -6.16
CA PRO A 144 21.77 0.63 -5.15
C PRO A 144 22.92 0.22 -4.24
N GLY A 145 24.16 0.14 -4.76
CA GLY A 145 25.34 -0.20 -3.98
C GLY A 145 25.69 0.90 -2.97
N ARG A 146 25.66 2.17 -3.40
CA ARG A 146 25.89 3.31 -2.51
C ARG A 146 24.80 3.46 -1.46
N ARG A 147 23.55 3.20 -1.83
CA ARG A 147 22.42 3.17 -0.89
C ARG A 147 22.61 2.09 0.16
N THR A 148 23.00 0.89 -0.25
CA THR A 148 23.29 -0.22 0.67
C THR A 148 24.44 0.15 1.61
N ALA A 149 25.53 0.74 1.11
CA ALA A 149 26.63 1.21 1.95
C ALA A 149 26.18 2.26 2.98
N TYR A 150 25.35 3.24 2.55
CA TYR A 150 24.77 4.23 3.46
C TYR A 150 23.97 3.60 4.60
N LEU A 151 23.10 2.62 4.29
CA LEU A 151 22.28 1.94 5.29
C LEU A 151 23.15 1.15 6.29
N HIS A 152 24.14 0.40 5.79
CA HIS A 152 25.07 -0.35 6.64
C HIS A 152 25.88 0.57 7.57
N ASP A 153 26.40 1.67 7.05
CA ASP A 153 27.18 2.65 7.83
C ASP A 153 26.28 3.34 8.87
N ALA A 154 25.06 3.72 8.51
CA ALA A 154 24.12 4.34 9.42
C ALA A 154 23.73 3.40 10.57
N VAL A 155 23.43 2.14 10.24
CA VAL A 155 23.08 1.13 11.25
C VAL A 155 24.28 0.83 12.15
N ALA A 156 25.47 0.63 11.60
CA ALA A 156 26.69 0.38 12.37
C ALA A 156 27.04 1.54 13.29
N ALA A 157 26.91 2.78 12.82
CA ALA A 157 27.17 3.97 13.62
C ALA A 157 26.13 4.17 14.73
N ALA A 158 24.88 3.77 14.53
CA ALA A 158 23.81 3.91 15.50
C ALA A 158 23.75 2.77 16.54
N ALA A 159 24.21 1.56 16.21
CA ALA A 159 24.11 0.36 17.03
C ALA A 159 24.67 0.52 18.47
N PRO A 160 25.73 1.29 18.74
CA PRO A 160 26.19 1.50 20.12
C PRO A 160 25.20 2.25 21.03
N SER A 161 24.22 2.96 20.44
CA SER A 161 23.27 3.81 21.17
C SER A 161 21.80 3.44 20.95
N VAL A 162 21.51 2.56 19.99
CA VAL A 162 20.16 2.17 19.59
C VAL A 162 20.00 0.66 19.69
N ASP A 163 19.10 0.20 20.54
CA ASP A 163 18.66 -1.19 20.57
C ASP A 163 17.57 -1.41 19.52
N PHE A 164 17.98 -1.85 18.35
CA PHE A 164 17.08 -2.04 17.21
C PHE A 164 16.02 -3.13 17.41
N SER A 165 16.22 -4.05 18.38
CA SER A 165 15.24 -5.12 18.64
C SER A 165 13.89 -4.61 19.17
N ARG A 166 13.82 -3.34 19.53
CA ARG A 166 12.65 -2.68 20.09
C ARG A 166 11.77 -1.98 19.05
N TYR A 167 12.17 -2.00 17.77
CA TYR A 167 11.54 -1.16 16.75
C TYR A 167 11.16 -1.96 15.51
N ASP A 168 9.98 -1.64 14.99
CA ASP A 168 9.44 -2.24 13.77
C ASP A 168 9.92 -1.50 12.51
N LEU A 169 10.20 -0.19 12.63
CA LEU A 169 10.61 0.70 11.56
C LEU A 169 11.80 1.56 11.97
N VAL A 170 12.64 1.91 10.98
CA VAL A 170 13.78 2.79 11.16
C VAL A 170 13.68 3.99 10.21
N TYR A 171 13.59 5.20 10.78
CA TYR A 171 13.73 6.46 10.05
C TYR A 171 15.16 6.97 10.17
N LEU A 172 15.82 7.18 9.03
CA LEU A 172 17.19 7.72 8.94
C LEU A 172 17.12 9.13 8.36
N VAL A 173 17.23 10.13 9.21
CA VAL A 173 17.13 11.54 8.83
C VAL A 173 18.53 12.12 8.68
N ALA A 174 18.92 12.47 7.47
CA ALA A 174 20.20 13.12 7.20
C ALA A 174 20.16 14.59 7.61
N ASP A 175 21.34 15.15 7.97
CA ASP A 175 21.51 16.59 8.14
C ASP A 175 21.15 17.31 6.83
N PRO A 176 20.08 18.12 6.79
CA PRO A 176 19.64 18.81 5.58
C PRO A 176 20.67 19.85 5.08
N GLY A 177 21.59 20.30 5.94
CA GLY A 177 22.68 21.22 5.58
C GLY A 177 23.89 20.52 4.97
N ALA A 178 23.93 19.19 4.89
CA ALA A 178 25.08 18.48 4.34
C ALA A 178 25.15 18.60 2.80
N PRO A 179 26.32 18.91 2.22
CA PRO A 179 26.42 19.32 0.81
C PRO A 179 26.18 18.20 -0.20
N GLY A 180 26.14 16.94 0.23
CA GLY A 180 25.86 15.77 -0.61
C GLY A 180 24.45 15.21 -0.42
N VAL A 181 23.56 15.90 0.28
CA VAL A 181 22.17 15.51 0.51
C VAL A 181 21.28 16.21 -0.51
N ASP A 182 20.51 15.42 -1.24
CA ASP A 182 19.53 15.85 -2.23
C ASP A 182 18.13 15.50 -1.69
N SER A 183 17.27 16.49 -1.50
CA SER A 183 15.92 16.32 -0.95
C SER A 183 15.05 15.39 -1.79
N ASP A 184 15.22 15.40 -3.12
CA ASP A 184 14.49 14.51 -4.03
C ASP A 184 14.81 13.01 -3.83
N ALA A 185 15.76 12.69 -2.96
CA ALA A 185 16.19 11.32 -2.68
C ALA A 185 15.43 10.66 -1.52
N THR A 186 14.57 11.40 -0.81
CA THR A 186 13.73 10.83 0.26
C THR A 186 12.94 9.64 -0.28
N LYS A 187 13.06 8.50 0.39
CA LYS A 187 12.37 7.26 -0.01
C LYS A 187 12.37 6.17 1.05
N VAL A 188 11.39 5.30 0.92
CA VAL A 188 11.40 3.99 1.58
C VAL A 188 12.51 3.10 1.02
N VAL A 189 13.07 2.25 1.86
CA VAL A 189 13.94 1.13 1.45
C VAL A 189 13.45 -0.15 2.11
N ASN A 190 12.75 -0.95 1.34
CA ASN A 190 12.28 -2.28 1.73
C ASN A 190 13.30 -3.31 1.25
N LEU A 191 14.00 -3.94 2.18
CA LEU A 191 15.07 -4.89 1.89
C LEU A 191 14.53 -6.32 1.86
N ASP A 192 14.85 -7.08 0.81
CA ASP A 192 14.63 -8.53 0.75
C ASP A 192 15.64 -9.25 1.65
N GLN A 193 16.91 -8.83 1.61
CA GLN A 193 17.95 -9.31 2.51
C GLN A 193 18.12 -8.30 3.66
N PRO A 194 17.99 -8.75 4.91
CA PRO A 194 18.06 -7.84 6.05
C PRO A 194 19.47 -7.33 6.32
N ILE A 195 19.57 -6.20 6.99
CA ILE A 195 20.79 -5.81 7.70
C ILE A 195 20.74 -6.43 9.09
N HIS A 196 21.72 -7.29 9.38
CA HIS A 196 21.80 -7.97 10.67
C HIS A 196 22.49 -7.10 11.72
N VAL A 197 21.85 -6.93 12.88
CA VAL A 197 22.43 -6.27 14.06
C VAL A 197 22.22 -7.16 15.28
N GLY A 198 23.27 -7.85 15.71
CA GLY A 198 23.14 -8.87 16.74
C GLY A 198 22.17 -9.98 16.30
N HIS A 199 21.03 -10.10 16.98
CA HIS A 199 19.96 -11.05 16.64
C HIS A 199 18.77 -10.41 15.92
N THR A 200 18.89 -9.14 15.51
CA THR A 200 17.80 -8.38 14.89
C THR A 200 18.02 -8.25 13.39
N ASP A 201 16.96 -8.52 12.62
CA ASP A 201 16.89 -8.38 11.18
C ASP A 201 16.19 -7.08 10.81
N LEU A 202 16.92 -6.11 10.28
CA LEU A 202 16.37 -4.83 9.84
C LEU A 202 16.06 -4.88 8.35
N ARG A 203 14.79 -4.69 7.99
CA ARG A 203 14.31 -4.75 6.59
C ARG A 203 13.61 -3.48 6.13
N ARG A 204 13.13 -2.65 7.05
CA ARG A 204 12.20 -1.53 6.76
C ARG A 204 12.80 -0.23 7.21
N PHE A 205 13.23 0.55 6.21
CA PHE A 205 13.83 1.85 6.42
C PHE A 205 13.06 2.91 5.64
N VAL A 206 13.00 4.12 6.18
CA VAL A 206 12.70 5.32 5.43
C VAL A 206 13.92 6.23 5.54
N THR A 207 14.53 6.55 4.42
CA THR A 207 15.63 7.51 4.35
C THR A 207 15.05 8.88 4.04
N VAL A 208 15.32 9.84 4.92
CA VAL A 208 14.74 11.19 4.89
C VAL A 208 15.85 12.18 4.61
N PHE A 209 15.73 12.91 3.53
CA PHE A 209 16.71 13.89 3.03
C PHE A 209 16.11 15.28 2.89
N GLU A 210 14.91 15.47 3.41
CA GLU A 210 14.15 16.70 3.31
C GLU A 210 14.88 17.92 3.88
N GLN A 211 14.59 19.07 3.28
CA GLN A 211 14.93 20.36 3.90
C GLN A 211 14.07 20.60 5.17
N SER A 212 14.29 21.69 5.87
CA SER A 212 13.42 22.10 6.98
C SER A 212 12.79 23.47 6.64
N PRO A 213 11.45 23.56 6.54
CA PRO A 213 10.47 22.50 6.72
C PRO A 213 10.47 21.47 5.55
N PRO A 214 10.10 20.21 5.84
CA PRO A 214 9.98 19.17 4.81
C PRO A 214 8.70 19.33 4.00
N ASP A 215 8.63 18.57 2.91
CA ASP A 215 7.40 18.42 2.15
C ASP A 215 6.27 17.87 3.02
N ARG A 216 5.07 18.40 2.77
CA ARG A 216 3.87 18.00 3.51
C ARG A 216 3.61 16.50 3.32
N ASN A 217 3.36 15.79 4.43
CA ASN A 217 3.03 14.37 4.47
C ASN A 217 4.09 13.40 3.89
N VAL A 218 5.28 13.86 3.53
CA VAL A 218 6.32 12.99 2.96
C VAL A 218 6.61 11.77 3.83
N LEU A 219 6.78 11.95 5.14
CA LEU A 219 7.04 10.83 6.04
C LEU A 219 5.86 9.85 6.13
N ALA A 220 4.63 10.33 6.04
CA ALA A 220 3.45 9.47 6.00
C ALA A 220 3.37 8.68 4.69
N HIS A 221 3.68 9.30 3.55
CA HIS A 221 3.76 8.65 2.24
C HIS A 221 4.79 7.51 2.24
N GLU A 222 6.02 7.81 2.62
CA GLU A 222 7.09 6.80 2.66
C GLU A 222 6.81 5.67 3.67
N THR A 223 6.12 5.99 4.77
CA THR A 223 5.66 4.98 5.72
C THR A 223 4.56 4.09 5.14
N GLY A 224 3.71 4.62 4.25
CA GLY A 224 2.72 3.83 3.51
C GLY A 224 3.35 2.68 2.72
N HIS A 225 4.50 2.90 2.12
CA HIS A 225 5.26 1.85 1.43
C HIS A 225 5.83 0.78 2.38
N VAL A 226 6.13 1.15 3.63
CA VAL A 226 6.50 0.15 4.66
C VAL A 226 5.33 -0.80 4.94
N PHE A 227 4.09 -0.38 4.67
CA PHE A 227 2.86 -1.16 4.82
C PHE A 227 2.38 -1.80 3.51
N ASP A 228 3.27 -2.04 2.56
CA ASP A 228 2.95 -2.69 1.27
C ASP A 228 1.96 -1.89 0.38
N LEU A 229 1.92 -0.56 0.50
CA LEU A 229 1.15 0.28 -0.41
C LEU A 229 1.99 0.69 -1.62
N PRO A 230 1.44 0.67 -2.86
CA PRO A 230 2.13 1.13 -4.06
C PRO A 230 2.14 2.65 -4.19
N ASP A 231 3.06 3.20 -5.00
CA ASP A 231 2.85 4.51 -5.59
C ASP A 231 1.66 4.49 -6.53
N LEU A 232 0.78 5.46 -6.39
CA LEU A 232 -0.41 5.62 -7.23
C LEU A 232 -0.25 6.70 -8.28
N TYR A 233 0.84 7.47 -8.25
CA TYR A 233 1.14 8.45 -9.29
C TYR A 233 1.58 7.76 -10.59
N HIS A 234 1.45 8.47 -11.71
CA HIS A 234 2.01 8.06 -12.98
C HIS A 234 3.49 8.46 -13.05
N ARG A 235 4.38 7.51 -13.32
CA ARG A 235 5.79 7.83 -13.57
C ARG A 235 6.05 7.83 -15.07
N PRO A 236 6.10 9.01 -15.74
CA PRO A 236 6.40 9.09 -17.16
C PRO A 236 7.80 8.52 -17.47
N GLN A 237 7.92 7.71 -18.53
CA GLN A 237 9.21 7.10 -18.91
C GLN A 237 10.31 8.14 -19.17
N SER A 238 9.94 9.31 -19.71
CA SER A 238 10.86 10.40 -19.96
C SER A 238 11.10 11.32 -18.74
N GLY A 239 10.43 11.05 -17.62
CA GLY A 239 10.41 11.93 -16.43
C GLY A 239 9.71 13.28 -16.67
N LYS A 240 9.09 13.48 -17.85
CA LYS A 240 8.33 14.69 -18.21
C LYS A 240 6.85 14.37 -18.34
N GLY A 241 6.00 15.31 -17.95
CA GLY A 241 4.56 15.18 -17.96
C GLY A 241 3.97 15.16 -16.55
N ASP A 242 2.64 15.05 -16.47
CA ASP A 242 1.94 15.08 -15.20
C ASP A 242 2.04 13.74 -14.48
N TRP A 243 2.46 13.77 -13.24
CA TRP A 243 2.61 12.58 -12.39
C TRP A 243 1.30 12.20 -11.72
N ASP A 244 0.40 13.15 -11.50
CA ASP A 244 -0.81 12.95 -10.69
C ASP A 244 -2.04 12.52 -11.50
N THR A 245 -1.85 12.08 -12.76
CA THR A 245 -2.92 11.78 -13.73
C THR A 245 -3.82 10.60 -13.37
N TYR A 246 -3.36 9.68 -12.54
CA TYR A 246 -4.14 8.48 -12.19
C TYR A 246 -5.10 8.70 -11.05
N VAL A 247 -4.69 9.42 -10.02
CA VAL A 247 -5.49 9.58 -8.81
C VAL A 247 -5.63 11.04 -8.35
N GLY A 248 -4.88 11.97 -8.94
CA GLY A 248 -4.95 13.38 -8.58
C GLY A 248 -4.69 13.63 -7.10
N ASP A 249 -5.57 14.38 -6.47
CA ASP A 249 -5.52 14.73 -5.04
C ASP A 249 -5.90 13.58 -4.09
N TRP A 250 -6.47 12.49 -4.64
CA TRP A 250 -7.11 11.42 -3.88
C TRP A 250 -6.12 10.33 -3.46
N ASP A 251 -5.92 10.15 -2.17
CA ASP A 251 -4.96 9.24 -1.54
C ASP A 251 -3.53 9.79 -1.42
N LEU A 252 -2.98 9.63 -0.22
CA LEU A 252 -1.61 9.99 0.13
C LEU A 252 -0.56 9.36 -0.80
N MET A 253 -0.81 8.13 -1.27
CA MET A 253 0.12 7.39 -2.14
C MET A 253 0.11 7.89 -3.59
N GLY A 254 -0.86 8.70 -3.97
CA GLY A 254 -0.88 9.43 -5.24
C GLY A 254 -0.03 10.68 -5.18
N SER A 255 -0.30 11.52 -4.19
CA SER A 255 0.48 12.74 -3.98
C SER A 255 0.46 13.16 -2.51
N GLN A 256 1.65 13.34 -1.94
CA GLN A 256 1.82 13.89 -0.59
C GLN A 256 1.27 15.33 -0.46
N PHE A 257 1.10 16.03 -1.58
CA PHE A 257 0.58 17.38 -1.66
C PHE A 257 -0.93 17.44 -1.95
N GLY A 258 -1.59 16.31 -2.17
CA GLY A 258 -3.00 16.23 -2.49
C GLY A 258 -3.91 16.93 -1.48
N LEU A 259 -5.06 17.44 -1.94
CA LEU A 259 -6.05 18.11 -1.08
C LEU A 259 -6.87 17.12 -0.25
N ALA A 260 -6.94 15.86 -0.70
CA ALA A 260 -7.71 14.77 -0.09
C ALA A 260 -6.81 13.54 0.16
N PRO A 261 -5.81 13.64 1.07
CA PRO A 261 -4.80 12.59 1.26
C PRO A 261 -5.28 11.39 2.09
N GLU A 262 -6.56 11.32 2.47
CA GLU A 262 -7.10 10.14 3.15
C GLU A 262 -6.89 8.90 2.28
N PRO A 263 -6.29 7.81 2.79
CA PRO A 263 -6.12 6.59 2.02
C PRO A 263 -7.45 6.06 1.49
N PHE A 264 -7.47 5.59 0.24
CA PHE A 264 -8.66 4.96 -0.34
C PHE A 264 -9.24 3.89 0.60
N ALA A 265 -10.55 3.71 0.57
CA ALA A 265 -11.20 2.65 1.34
C ALA A 265 -10.64 1.26 0.99
N TRP A 266 -10.19 1.06 -0.25
CA TRP A 266 -9.47 -0.14 -0.67
C TRP A 266 -8.17 -0.34 0.11
N HIS A 267 -7.35 0.71 0.25
CA HIS A 267 -6.13 0.68 1.05
C HIS A 267 -6.44 0.45 2.54
N LYS A 268 -7.45 1.11 3.08
CA LYS A 268 -7.87 0.89 4.47
C LYS A 268 -8.33 -0.54 4.71
N TRP A 269 -9.00 -1.16 3.74
CA TRP A 269 -9.38 -2.57 3.80
C TRP A 269 -8.14 -3.47 3.74
N LYS A 270 -7.20 -3.21 2.83
CA LYS A 270 -5.91 -3.92 2.74
C LYS A 270 -5.13 -3.87 4.05
N LEU A 271 -5.10 -2.71 4.72
CA LEU A 271 -4.41 -2.50 5.98
C LEU A 271 -5.16 -3.02 7.22
N GLY A 272 -6.42 -3.47 7.07
CA GLY A 272 -7.27 -3.92 8.18
C GLY A 272 -7.91 -2.78 8.98
N TRP A 273 -7.89 -1.54 8.45
CA TRP A 273 -8.48 -0.39 9.13
C TRP A 273 -10.00 -0.33 8.97
N ILE A 274 -10.54 -0.87 7.88
CA ILE A 274 -11.95 -1.22 7.76
C ILE A 274 -12.09 -2.73 7.69
N ASP A 275 -13.18 -3.24 8.30
CA ASP A 275 -13.46 -4.67 8.38
C ASP A 275 -14.25 -5.15 7.15
N ASP A 276 -14.21 -6.46 6.87
CA ASP A 276 -15.02 -7.08 5.81
C ASP A 276 -16.52 -6.75 5.93
N ARG A 277 -17.01 -6.52 7.15
CA ARG A 277 -18.42 -6.15 7.43
C ARG A 277 -18.78 -4.73 6.99
N GLN A 278 -17.77 -3.90 6.69
CA GLN A 278 -17.90 -2.53 6.21
C GLN A 278 -17.68 -2.43 4.70
N VAL A 279 -17.64 -3.59 4.02
CA VAL A 279 -17.47 -3.69 2.57
C VAL A 279 -18.67 -4.37 1.96
N ASP A 280 -19.36 -3.67 1.06
CA ASP A 280 -20.43 -4.24 0.25
C ASP A 280 -19.87 -4.78 -1.06
N CYS A 281 -20.42 -5.90 -1.53
CA CYS A 281 -20.12 -6.47 -2.83
C CYS A 281 -21.38 -6.42 -3.71
N ALA A 282 -21.33 -5.66 -4.79
CA ALA A 282 -22.41 -5.60 -5.77
C ALA A 282 -22.11 -6.51 -6.98
N GLU A 283 -23.17 -7.15 -7.48
CA GLU A 283 -23.11 -7.98 -8.69
C GLU A 283 -23.33 -7.09 -9.92
N PRO A 284 -22.44 -7.14 -10.94
CA PRO A 284 -22.55 -6.29 -12.13
C PRO A 284 -23.87 -6.48 -12.92
N SER A 285 -24.47 -7.67 -12.82
CA SER A 285 -25.70 -8.05 -13.53
C SER A 285 -26.99 -7.65 -12.84
N ALA A 286 -26.93 -7.28 -11.54
CA ALA A 286 -28.09 -6.93 -10.73
C ALA A 286 -28.12 -5.44 -10.40
N SER A 287 -29.33 -4.87 -10.24
CA SER A 287 -29.47 -3.53 -9.71
C SER A 287 -29.60 -3.60 -8.19
N SER A 288 -28.76 -2.84 -7.47
CA SER A 288 -28.77 -2.78 -6.02
C SER A 288 -28.52 -1.36 -5.53
N VAL A 289 -28.99 -1.06 -4.32
CA VAL A 289 -28.79 0.23 -3.64
C VAL A 289 -28.01 -0.02 -2.36
N HIS A 290 -27.00 0.80 -2.13
CA HIS A 290 -26.06 0.70 -1.02
C HIS A 290 -25.98 2.04 -0.28
N SER A 291 -25.76 1.99 1.03
CA SER A 291 -25.53 3.17 1.86
C SER A 291 -24.04 3.22 2.22
N LEU A 292 -23.36 4.30 1.83
CA LEU A 292 -21.93 4.49 2.09
C LEU A 292 -21.72 5.60 3.11
N ARG A 293 -21.15 5.25 4.25
CA ARG A 293 -20.71 6.22 5.25
C ARG A 293 -19.46 6.96 4.72
N PRO A 294 -19.38 8.28 4.89
CA PRO A 294 -18.18 9.03 4.50
C PRO A 294 -16.91 8.42 5.09
N LEU A 295 -15.88 8.29 4.24
CA LEU A 295 -14.66 7.58 4.59
C LEU A 295 -13.91 8.22 5.75
N SER A 296 -13.86 9.55 5.80
CA SER A 296 -13.20 10.32 6.87
C SER A 296 -14.03 10.49 8.14
N ALA A 297 -15.30 10.03 8.15
CA ALA A 297 -16.15 10.10 9.35
C ALA A 297 -15.57 9.22 10.47
N PRO A 298 -15.50 9.70 11.71
CA PRO A 298 -14.98 8.93 12.83
C PRO A 298 -15.80 7.63 13.04
N MET A 299 -15.18 6.65 13.67
CA MET A 299 -15.86 5.41 14.04
C MET A 299 -16.68 5.67 15.32
N GLU A 300 -17.99 5.47 15.25
CA GLU A 300 -18.89 5.58 16.38
C GLU A 300 -19.40 4.19 16.81
N PRO A 301 -19.85 4.02 18.06
CA PRO A 301 -20.51 2.77 18.47
C PRO A 301 -21.69 2.43 17.55
N GLY A 302 -21.68 1.23 16.97
CA GLY A 302 -22.69 0.79 16.00
C GLY A 302 -22.28 0.95 14.53
N ASP A 303 -21.16 1.61 14.23
CA ASP A 303 -20.66 1.81 12.88
C ASP A 303 -19.93 0.57 12.31
N GLU A 304 -19.70 -0.47 13.09
CA GLU A 304 -18.91 -1.64 12.70
C GLU A 304 -19.51 -2.41 11.52
N ARG A 305 -20.75 -2.11 11.16
CA ARG A 305 -21.48 -2.71 10.03
C ARG A 305 -21.93 -1.72 8.98
N ARG A 306 -21.60 -0.42 9.14
CA ARG A 306 -21.94 0.60 8.13
C ARG A 306 -20.90 0.55 7.04
N SER A 307 -21.34 0.33 5.81
CA SER A 307 -20.45 0.19 4.66
C SER A 307 -19.68 1.49 4.39
N ARG A 308 -18.39 1.38 4.15
CA ARG A 308 -17.49 2.47 3.75
C ARG A 308 -16.90 2.25 2.37
N LEU A 309 -17.03 1.04 1.86
CA LEU A 309 -16.55 0.63 0.55
C LEU A 309 -17.60 -0.23 -0.13
N LEU A 310 -17.91 0.08 -1.37
CA LEU A 310 -18.67 -0.78 -2.27
C LEU A 310 -17.74 -1.26 -3.39
N VAL A 311 -17.73 -2.57 -3.64
CA VAL A 311 -16.87 -3.18 -4.66
C VAL A 311 -17.72 -3.89 -5.69
N VAL A 312 -17.41 -3.64 -6.97
CA VAL A 312 -18.00 -4.34 -8.11
C VAL A 312 -16.88 -5.02 -8.89
N ARG A 313 -16.83 -6.35 -8.85
CA ARG A 313 -15.83 -7.12 -9.61
C ARG A 313 -16.08 -6.95 -11.12
N THR A 314 -15.04 -6.56 -11.86
CA THR A 314 -15.10 -6.38 -13.33
C THR A 314 -14.27 -7.44 -14.07
N GLY A 315 -13.49 -8.23 -13.34
CA GLY A 315 -12.67 -9.31 -13.89
C GLY A 315 -11.88 -10.05 -12.80
N PRO A 316 -11.08 -11.04 -13.18
CA PRO A 316 -10.26 -11.81 -12.23
C PRO A 316 -9.28 -10.93 -11.45
N GLY A 317 -8.68 -9.93 -12.12
CA GLY A 317 -7.68 -9.02 -11.54
C GLY A 317 -8.13 -7.56 -11.43
N SER A 318 -9.44 -7.27 -11.61
CA SER A 318 -9.95 -5.89 -11.64
C SER A 318 -11.28 -5.75 -10.91
N ALA A 319 -11.46 -4.60 -10.26
CA ALA A 319 -12.69 -4.20 -9.61
C ALA A 319 -12.90 -2.69 -9.75
N LEU A 320 -14.17 -2.25 -9.72
CA LEU A 320 -14.52 -0.88 -9.37
C LEU A 320 -14.71 -0.80 -7.87
N ALA A 321 -14.15 0.22 -7.28
CA ALA A 321 -14.32 0.58 -5.88
C ALA A 321 -15.05 1.92 -5.81
N VAL A 322 -15.98 2.02 -4.86
CA VAL A 322 -16.86 3.19 -4.69
C VAL A 322 -16.87 3.55 -3.22
N GLU A 323 -16.59 4.80 -2.91
CA GLU A 323 -16.55 5.32 -1.54
C GLU A 323 -17.11 6.73 -1.46
N ALA A 324 -17.50 7.17 -0.28
CA ALA A 324 -17.98 8.52 -0.05
C ALA A 324 -16.89 9.39 0.58
N ARG A 325 -16.69 10.60 0.05
CA ARG A 325 -15.71 11.59 0.51
C ARG A 325 -16.40 12.86 0.98
N ASP A 326 -16.14 13.27 2.21
CA ASP A 326 -16.62 14.52 2.80
C ASP A 326 -15.42 15.34 3.32
N ALA A 327 -15.53 16.68 3.38
CA ALA A 327 -14.47 17.62 3.78
C ALA A 327 -14.17 17.58 5.29
N THR A 328 -13.80 16.42 5.81
CA THR A 328 -13.48 16.18 7.22
C THR A 328 -12.16 15.43 7.39
N GLY A 329 -11.66 15.33 8.61
CA GLY A 329 -10.49 14.53 8.94
C GLY A 329 -9.24 14.93 8.16
N ASN A 330 -8.64 13.98 7.45
CA ASN A 330 -7.49 14.21 6.58
C ASN A 330 -7.90 14.90 5.27
N ASP A 331 -9.17 14.78 4.85
CA ASP A 331 -9.73 15.34 3.61
C ASP A 331 -10.35 16.72 3.76
N ARG A 332 -10.12 17.42 4.88
CA ARG A 332 -10.73 18.73 5.17
C ARG A 332 -10.53 19.81 4.09
N SER A 333 -9.60 19.61 3.18
CA SER A 333 -9.26 20.52 2.09
C SER A 333 -9.71 20.03 0.73
N LEU A 334 -10.45 18.91 0.64
CA LEU A 334 -10.91 18.37 -0.64
C LEU A 334 -11.74 19.40 -1.42
N CYS A 335 -11.68 19.30 -2.74
CA CYS A 335 -12.31 20.26 -3.63
C CYS A 335 -13.82 20.08 -3.74
N LYS A 336 -14.26 18.82 -3.85
CA LYS A 336 -15.68 18.47 -4.01
C LYS A 336 -16.01 17.24 -3.18
N GLU A 337 -17.03 17.34 -2.35
CA GLU A 337 -17.63 16.21 -1.64
C GLU A 337 -18.46 15.36 -2.59
N GLY A 338 -18.53 14.05 -2.36
CA GLY A 338 -19.35 13.17 -3.15
C GLY A 338 -18.93 11.71 -3.11
N VAL A 339 -19.46 10.96 -4.04
CA VAL A 339 -19.15 9.55 -4.24
C VAL A 339 -18.03 9.41 -5.25
N LEU A 340 -16.88 8.97 -4.80
CA LEU A 340 -15.69 8.74 -5.62
C LEU A 340 -15.70 7.31 -6.17
N VAL A 341 -15.43 7.17 -7.46
CA VAL A 341 -15.34 5.88 -8.15
C VAL A 341 -13.93 5.71 -8.70
N TYR A 342 -13.33 4.55 -8.47
CA TYR A 342 -12.01 4.26 -9.01
C TYR A 342 -11.87 2.79 -9.37
N ARG A 343 -10.99 2.50 -10.30
CA ARG A 343 -10.62 1.15 -10.73
C ARG A 343 -9.41 0.68 -9.96
N VAL A 344 -9.44 -0.55 -9.48
CA VAL A 344 -8.31 -1.22 -8.85
C VAL A 344 -7.90 -2.43 -9.68
N ARG A 345 -6.58 -2.62 -9.85
CA ARG A 345 -5.94 -3.77 -10.52
C ARG A 345 -4.87 -4.36 -9.62
N ASN A 346 -4.94 -5.68 -9.43
CA ASN A 346 -4.00 -6.39 -8.55
C ASN A 346 -2.72 -6.85 -9.25
N ASP A 347 -2.68 -6.76 -10.58
CA ASP A 347 -1.58 -7.21 -11.45
C ASP A 347 -0.73 -6.05 -12.01
N THR A 348 -0.98 -4.85 -11.54
CA THR A 348 -0.30 -3.64 -12.00
C THR A 348 0.71 -3.18 -10.94
N ALA A 349 1.95 -2.95 -11.36
CA ALA A 349 3.04 -2.56 -10.47
C ALA A 349 2.89 -1.12 -9.96
N SER A 350 3.57 -0.82 -8.83
CA SER A 350 3.71 0.52 -8.27
C SER A 350 4.12 1.54 -9.33
N GLY A 351 3.49 2.70 -9.38
CA GLY A 351 3.74 3.78 -10.36
C GLY A 351 3.18 3.53 -11.77
N ALA A 352 2.45 2.42 -11.99
CA ALA A 352 1.92 2.04 -13.31
C ALA A 352 0.38 2.10 -13.41
N GLY A 353 -0.31 2.67 -12.41
CA GLY A 353 -1.75 2.85 -12.40
C GLY A 353 -2.52 1.66 -11.86
N ALA A 354 -2.04 1.08 -10.75
CA ALA A 354 -2.75 0.02 -10.01
C ALA A 354 -4.13 0.49 -9.52
N VAL A 355 -4.25 1.78 -9.21
CA VAL A 355 -5.51 2.46 -8.93
C VAL A 355 -5.66 3.64 -9.90
N GLN A 356 -6.87 3.82 -10.43
CA GLN A 356 -7.20 4.93 -11.32
C GLN A 356 -8.57 5.50 -10.96
N VAL A 357 -8.62 6.78 -10.62
CA VAL A 357 -9.87 7.51 -10.39
C VAL A 357 -10.61 7.66 -11.70
N LEU A 358 -11.90 7.39 -11.69
CA LEU A 358 -12.80 7.62 -12.82
C LEU A 358 -13.44 9.00 -12.64
N ASP A 359 -13.14 9.88 -13.58
CA ASP A 359 -13.64 11.24 -13.55
C ASP A 359 -15.17 11.27 -13.76
N GLY A 360 -15.91 11.75 -12.76
CA GLY A 360 -17.35 11.94 -12.82
C GLY A 360 -17.77 13.15 -13.67
N HIS A 361 -16.83 14.07 -13.97
CA HIS A 361 -17.07 15.35 -14.64
C HIS A 361 -16.04 15.61 -15.75
N PRO A 362 -15.92 14.70 -16.74
CA PRO A 362 -14.89 14.79 -17.75
C PRO A 362 -15.00 16.12 -18.53
N GLY A 363 -13.88 16.80 -18.64
CA GLY A 363 -13.79 18.10 -19.32
C GLY A 363 -14.01 19.32 -18.41
N THR A 364 -14.17 19.12 -17.11
CA THR A 364 -14.12 20.20 -16.10
C THR A 364 -12.82 20.18 -15.34
N GLU A 365 -12.53 21.24 -14.61
CA GLU A 365 -11.39 21.37 -13.72
C GLU A 365 -11.79 22.17 -12.49
N ALA A 366 -11.38 21.74 -11.32
CA ALA A 366 -11.68 22.42 -10.09
C ALA A 366 -10.43 22.70 -9.26
N CYS A 367 -10.54 23.58 -8.27
CA CYS A 367 -9.46 23.96 -7.35
C CYS A 367 -8.14 24.32 -8.05
N ARG A 368 -8.21 25.01 -9.20
CA ARG A 368 -7.02 25.47 -9.94
C ARG A 368 -6.12 26.29 -9.02
N GLY A 369 -4.82 25.99 -9.05
CA GLY A 369 -3.81 26.65 -8.23
C GLY A 369 -3.64 26.08 -6.81
N THR A 370 -4.47 25.10 -6.41
CA THR A 370 -4.31 24.35 -5.13
C THR A 370 -4.32 22.85 -5.31
N SER A 371 -5.09 22.31 -6.27
CA SER A 371 -5.09 20.91 -6.65
C SER A 371 -3.78 20.54 -7.35
N VAL A 372 -3.26 19.34 -7.08
CA VAL A 372 -2.11 18.77 -7.81
C VAL A 372 -2.49 18.35 -9.23
N TYR A 373 -3.77 18.02 -9.46
CA TYR A 373 -4.30 17.67 -10.77
C TYR A 373 -5.76 18.13 -10.92
N PRO A 374 -6.01 19.40 -11.31
CA PRO A 374 -7.33 19.99 -11.40
C PRO A 374 -8.40 19.20 -12.17
N PRO A 375 -8.05 18.45 -13.26
CA PRO A 375 -9.04 17.64 -13.98
C PRO A 375 -9.69 16.52 -13.16
N LEU A 376 -9.08 16.05 -12.08
CA LEU A 376 -9.66 15.04 -11.18
C LEU A 376 -10.12 15.62 -9.84
N ALA A 377 -9.95 16.91 -9.59
CA ALA A 377 -10.27 17.52 -8.30
C ALA A 377 -11.76 17.52 -7.99
N ASP A 378 -12.64 17.49 -9.01
CA ASP A 378 -14.09 17.38 -8.90
C ASP A 378 -14.65 16.03 -9.36
N ALA A 379 -13.83 15.01 -9.45
CA ALA A 379 -14.23 13.66 -9.87
C ALA A 379 -15.42 13.04 -9.08
N PRO A 380 -15.64 13.31 -7.77
CA PRO A 380 -16.75 12.71 -7.05
C PRO A 380 -18.13 13.13 -7.59
N LEU A 381 -19.04 12.16 -7.66
CA LEU A 381 -20.44 12.36 -8.06
C LEU A 381 -21.24 12.98 -6.92
N GLY A 382 -21.97 14.03 -7.21
CA GLY A 382 -22.98 14.63 -6.33
C GLY A 382 -24.34 13.93 -6.39
N VAL A 383 -25.27 14.37 -5.54
CA VAL A 383 -26.66 13.84 -5.53
C VAL A 383 -27.33 14.06 -6.89
N GLY A 384 -27.93 13.01 -7.43
CA GLY A 384 -28.59 13.00 -8.74
C GLY A 384 -27.66 12.72 -9.92
N GLU A 385 -26.33 12.76 -9.70
CA GLU A 385 -25.34 12.50 -10.75
C GLU A 385 -25.09 10.99 -10.93
N SER A 386 -24.55 10.63 -12.09
CA SER A 386 -24.24 9.23 -12.40
C SER A 386 -23.06 9.11 -13.33
N LEU A 387 -22.31 8.01 -13.19
CA LEU A 387 -21.18 7.62 -14.03
C LEU A 387 -21.51 6.31 -14.77
N ASN A 388 -21.36 6.30 -16.09
CA ASN A 388 -21.44 5.08 -16.90
C ASN A 388 -20.02 4.59 -17.20
N VAL A 389 -19.67 3.41 -16.68
CA VAL A 389 -18.41 2.73 -16.98
C VAL A 389 -18.63 1.78 -18.13
N ALA A 390 -18.65 2.34 -19.36
CA ALA A 390 -19.08 1.64 -20.57
C ALA A 390 -18.31 0.34 -20.85
N GLN A 391 -17.00 0.31 -20.57
CA GLN A 391 -16.16 -0.89 -20.76
C GLN A 391 -16.60 -2.09 -19.91
N ASP A 392 -17.30 -1.85 -18.79
CA ASP A 392 -17.77 -2.89 -17.86
C ASP A 392 -19.30 -3.04 -17.91
N GLY A 393 -20.00 -2.17 -18.67
CA GLY A 393 -21.46 -2.13 -18.70
C GLY A 393 -22.12 -1.82 -17.36
N ILE A 394 -21.42 -1.01 -16.52
CA ILE A 394 -21.85 -0.68 -15.16
C ILE A 394 -22.23 0.82 -15.09
N ARG A 395 -23.37 1.11 -14.48
CA ARG A 395 -23.79 2.46 -14.10
C ARG A 395 -23.79 2.60 -12.58
N ILE A 396 -23.17 3.68 -12.10
CA ILE A 396 -23.15 4.09 -10.70
C ILE A 396 -23.90 5.41 -10.63
N GLN A 397 -24.90 5.50 -9.75
CA GLN A 397 -25.74 6.70 -9.58
C GLN A 397 -25.86 7.03 -8.10
N VAL A 398 -25.72 8.31 -7.76
CA VAL A 398 -25.97 8.83 -6.42
C VAL A 398 -27.42 9.26 -6.32
N GLU A 399 -28.21 8.56 -5.48
CA GLU A 399 -29.64 8.83 -5.34
C GLU A 399 -29.91 9.92 -4.29
N GLY A 400 -29.07 10.06 -3.27
CA GLY A 400 -29.29 11.01 -2.20
C GLY A 400 -28.39 10.80 -1.00
N ARG A 401 -28.75 11.44 0.10
CA ARG A 401 -28.17 11.18 1.44
C ARG A 401 -29.26 10.65 2.37
N THR A 402 -28.88 9.71 3.24
CA THR A 402 -29.78 9.19 4.29
C THR A 402 -29.91 10.22 5.41
N VAL A 403 -30.86 9.99 6.31
CA VAL A 403 -31.07 10.83 7.52
C VAL A 403 -29.82 10.82 8.44
N ASP A 404 -29.02 9.76 8.38
CA ASP A 404 -27.76 9.61 9.15
C ASP A 404 -26.54 10.21 8.41
N GLY A 405 -26.76 10.86 7.25
CA GLY A 405 -25.73 11.52 6.47
C GLY A 405 -24.93 10.59 5.54
N ASP A 406 -25.28 9.32 5.42
CA ASP A 406 -24.64 8.41 4.47
C ASP A 406 -25.09 8.69 3.03
N TRP A 407 -24.27 8.32 2.07
CA TRP A 407 -24.57 8.48 0.65
C TRP A 407 -25.29 7.24 0.12
N SER A 408 -26.47 7.43 -0.49
CA SER A 408 -27.21 6.37 -1.17
C SER A 408 -26.73 6.22 -2.59
N VAL A 409 -26.17 5.04 -2.91
CA VAL A 409 -25.55 4.74 -4.21
C VAL A 409 -26.24 3.55 -4.85
N LYS A 410 -26.74 3.73 -6.06
CA LYS A 410 -27.30 2.68 -6.88
C LYS A 410 -26.28 2.19 -7.90
N VAL A 411 -26.09 0.88 -7.95
CA VAL A 411 -25.32 0.19 -8.97
C VAL A 411 -26.27 -0.59 -9.87
N GLY A 412 -26.03 -0.59 -11.16
CA GLY A 412 -26.82 -1.33 -12.13
C GLY A 412 -26.12 -1.45 -13.49
N ARG A 413 -26.84 -1.97 -14.48
CA ARG A 413 -26.34 -2.00 -15.85
C ARG A 413 -26.35 -0.60 -16.46
N GLY A 414 -25.23 -0.26 -17.17
CA GLY A 414 -25.05 0.98 -17.92
C GLY A 414 -25.55 0.87 -19.35
#